data_abc96a07af6ec9a8a9c8f4fed2e3731e
#
_entry.id   abc96a07af6ec9a8a9c8f4fed2e3731e
#
_cell.length_a   1.000
_cell.length_b   1.000
_cell.length_c   1.000
_cell.angle_alpha   90.00
_cell.angle_beta   90.00
_cell.angle_gamma   90.00
#
_symmetry.space_group_name_H-M   'P 1'
#
loop_
_entity.id
_entity.type
_entity.pdbx_description
1 polymer ?
#
loop_
_entity_poly.entity_id
_entity_poly.type
_entity_poly.pdbx_seq_one_letter_code
_entity_poly.pdbx_strand_id
1 'polypeptide(L)'
;MEIVDHIGSIELLKLEKTAFLCSRKIPAGIVLKCYDWAISQREMGKCIISGFHSKIEKDVLHYLLKGQQPIIIALARGLKQHLEPELEAELKKGRLLIITPFEKHVKRITAETADIRNRLMIDLAENITAGFISKEGNLEKLLSQSNKDIIKIG
;
A
#
# COMPACT_ATOMS: atom_id res chain seq x y z
N MET A 1 8.30 7.53 -12.42
CA MET A 1 7.34 8.20 -11.55
C MET A 1 8.01 8.74 -10.31
N GLU A 2 7.69 9.95 -9.91
CA GLU A 2 8.40 10.62 -8.85
C GLU A 2 7.59 10.78 -7.58
N ILE A 3 8.28 10.65 -6.45
CA ILE A 3 7.74 11.02 -5.16
C ILE A 3 7.90 12.55 -5.04
N VAL A 4 6.80 13.24 -4.80
CA VAL A 4 6.78 14.70 -4.68
C VAL A 4 6.99 15.13 -3.24
N ASP A 5 6.46 14.36 -2.28
CA ASP A 5 6.51 14.71 -0.87
C ASP A 5 6.50 13.45 0.00
N HIS A 6 7.02 13.56 1.23
CA HIS A 6 7.03 12.42 2.15
C HIS A 6 7.11 12.86 3.62
N ILE A 7 6.72 11.95 4.50
CA ILE A 7 6.90 12.06 5.95
C ILE A 7 7.47 10.73 6.43
N GLY A 8 8.48 10.78 7.28
CA GLY A 8 9.10 9.60 7.85
C GLY A 8 10.44 9.29 7.23
N SER A 9 10.95 8.08 7.46
CA SER A 9 12.28 7.69 7.03
C SER A 9 12.32 7.28 5.56
N ILE A 10 12.88 8.14 4.72
CA ILE A 10 13.03 7.88 3.27
C ILE A 10 13.95 6.68 3.01
N GLU A 11 14.79 6.31 3.98
CA GLU A 11 15.68 5.15 3.87
C GLU A 11 14.91 3.84 3.71
N LEU A 12 13.64 3.80 4.14
CA LEU A 12 12.80 2.60 3.99
C LEU A 12 12.58 2.24 2.52
N LEU A 13 12.73 3.18 1.59
CA LEU A 13 12.63 2.88 0.16
C LEU A 13 13.73 1.96 -0.36
N LYS A 14 14.82 1.84 0.37
CA LYS A 14 15.94 0.96 -0.01
C LYS A 14 15.68 -0.50 0.30
N LEU A 15 14.68 -0.79 1.12
CA LEU A 15 14.33 -2.15 1.49
C LEU A 15 13.62 -2.88 0.34
N GLU A 16 13.72 -4.19 0.32
CA GLU A 16 12.90 -5.01 -0.55
C GLU A 16 11.45 -4.87 -0.11
N LYS A 17 10.55 -4.53 -1.05
CA LYS A 17 9.16 -4.20 -0.75
C LYS A 17 8.20 -5.01 -1.60
N THR A 18 7.09 -5.40 -0.99
CA THR A 18 5.97 -6.01 -1.69
C THR A 18 4.81 -5.01 -1.72
N ALA A 19 4.28 -4.75 -2.90
CA ALA A 19 3.08 -3.92 -3.04
C ALA A 19 1.85 -4.78 -2.81
N PHE A 20 0.97 -4.35 -1.91
CA PHE A 20 -0.33 -5.00 -1.72
C PHE A 20 -1.41 -4.22 -2.45
N LEU A 21 -2.07 -4.87 -3.38
CA LEU A 21 -3.16 -4.31 -4.19
C LEU A 21 -4.35 -5.24 -4.15
N CYS A 22 -5.55 -4.68 -4.16
CA CYS A 22 -6.77 -5.49 -4.10
C CYS A 22 -7.94 -4.75 -4.73
N SER A 23 -8.72 -5.45 -5.54
CA SER A 23 -10.00 -4.94 -6.03
C SER A 23 -10.94 -4.71 -4.86
N ARG A 24 -11.82 -3.70 -4.97
CA ARG A 24 -12.73 -3.33 -3.87
C ARG A 24 -13.75 -4.42 -3.56
N LYS A 25 -14.27 -5.07 -4.61
CA LYS A 25 -15.22 -6.17 -4.44
C LYS A 25 -14.42 -7.46 -4.30
N ILE A 26 -14.45 -8.00 -3.10
CA ILE A 26 -13.67 -9.19 -2.75
C ILE A 26 -14.61 -10.24 -2.15
N PRO A 27 -14.54 -11.51 -2.60
CA PRO A 27 -15.33 -12.58 -1.98
C PRO A 27 -14.98 -12.76 -0.50
N ALA A 28 -15.99 -13.03 0.32
CA ALA A 28 -15.83 -13.15 1.77
C ALA A 28 -14.73 -14.14 2.19
N GLY A 29 -14.63 -15.27 1.50
CA GLY A 29 -13.60 -16.28 1.80
C GLY A 29 -12.18 -15.79 1.54
N ILE A 30 -12.00 -14.84 0.63
CA ILE A 30 -10.69 -14.29 0.32
C ILE A 30 -10.28 -13.23 1.36
N VAL A 31 -11.24 -12.53 1.96
CA VAL A 31 -10.97 -11.52 3.00
C VAL A 31 -10.13 -12.12 4.13
N LEU A 32 -10.53 -13.27 4.66
CA LEU A 32 -9.78 -13.92 5.74
C LEU A 32 -8.38 -14.34 5.31
N LYS A 33 -8.23 -14.78 4.07
CA LYS A 33 -6.92 -15.12 3.52
C LYS A 33 -6.00 -13.91 3.44
N CYS A 34 -6.55 -12.74 3.14
CA CYS A 34 -5.77 -11.50 3.15
C CYS A 34 -5.29 -11.15 4.56
N TYR A 35 -6.12 -11.34 5.57
CA TYR A 35 -5.72 -11.12 6.96
C TYR A 35 -4.61 -12.09 7.38
N ASP A 36 -4.74 -13.36 7.04
CA ASP A 36 -3.72 -14.37 7.34
C ASP A 36 -2.40 -14.01 6.64
N TRP A 37 -2.48 -13.56 5.40
CA TRP A 37 -1.32 -13.09 4.67
C TRP A 37 -0.63 -11.92 5.39
N ALA A 38 -1.41 -10.92 5.83
CA ALA A 38 -0.86 -9.76 6.53
C ALA A 38 -0.14 -10.16 7.82
N ILE A 39 -0.74 -11.07 8.59
CA ILE A 39 -0.14 -11.59 9.82
C ILE A 39 1.17 -12.31 9.51
N SER A 40 1.19 -13.13 8.47
CA SER A 40 2.38 -13.85 8.02
C SER A 40 3.51 -12.89 7.62
N GLN A 41 3.19 -11.86 6.84
CA GLN A 41 4.17 -10.86 6.40
C GLN A 41 4.74 -10.11 7.61
N ARG A 42 3.87 -9.76 8.56
CA ARG A 42 4.28 -9.10 9.80
C ARG A 42 5.28 -9.95 10.57
N GLU A 43 5.00 -11.22 10.75
CA GLU A 43 5.87 -12.14 11.50
C GLU A 43 7.18 -12.41 10.79
N MET A 44 7.19 -12.40 9.46
CA MET A 44 8.41 -12.54 8.68
C MET A 44 9.22 -11.24 8.56
N GLY A 45 8.71 -10.14 9.09
CA GLY A 45 9.41 -8.86 9.05
C GLY A 45 9.45 -8.20 7.68
N LYS A 46 8.51 -8.52 6.80
CA LYS A 46 8.49 -8.01 5.42
C LYS A 46 7.97 -6.58 5.33
N CYS A 47 8.59 -5.78 4.47
CA CYS A 47 8.14 -4.42 4.20
C CYS A 47 7.02 -4.45 3.15
N ILE A 48 5.86 -3.92 3.52
CA ILE A 48 4.70 -3.82 2.63
C ILE A 48 4.45 -2.36 2.28
N ILE A 49 4.24 -2.10 0.99
CA ILE A 49 3.82 -0.80 0.49
C ILE A 49 2.40 -0.93 -0.07
N SER A 50 1.51 -0.03 0.34
CA SER A 50 0.14 -0.02 -0.14
C SER A 50 -0.47 1.38 0.04
N GLY A 51 -1.62 1.60 -0.60
CA GLY A 51 -2.40 2.80 -0.38
C GLY A 51 -3.20 2.77 0.91
N PHE A 52 -3.51 1.58 1.41
CA PHE A 52 -4.27 1.35 2.63
C PHE A 52 -5.55 2.20 2.70
N HIS A 53 -6.22 2.32 1.56
CA HIS A 53 -7.37 3.20 1.42
C HIS A 53 -8.72 2.46 1.44
N SER A 54 -8.83 1.35 0.73
CA SER A 54 -10.06 0.55 0.73
C SER A 54 -10.23 -0.18 2.06
N LYS A 55 -11.44 -0.70 2.30
CA LYS A 55 -11.74 -1.43 3.55
C LYS A 55 -10.75 -2.57 3.78
N ILE A 56 -10.53 -3.41 2.76
CA ILE A 56 -9.60 -4.54 2.89
C ILE A 56 -8.16 -4.07 3.14
N GLU A 57 -7.74 -3.00 2.47
CA GLU A 57 -6.39 -2.47 2.66
C GLU A 57 -6.21 -1.87 4.06
N LYS A 58 -7.23 -1.19 4.59
CA LYS A 58 -7.21 -0.66 5.96
C LYS A 58 -7.13 -1.77 6.99
N ASP A 59 -7.85 -2.86 6.75
CA ASP A 59 -7.80 -4.02 7.64
C ASP A 59 -6.42 -4.67 7.62
N VAL A 60 -5.81 -4.79 6.44
CA VAL A 60 -4.43 -5.29 6.31
C VAL A 60 -3.47 -4.40 7.10
N LEU A 61 -3.59 -3.07 6.96
CA LEU A 61 -2.77 -2.14 7.74
C LEU A 61 -2.92 -2.36 9.23
N HIS A 62 -4.14 -2.57 9.70
CA HIS A 62 -4.42 -2.83 11.12
C HIS A 62 -3.59 -4.00 11.64
N TYR A 63 -3.52 -5.11 10.89
CA TYR A 63 -2.71 -6.27 11.27
C TYR A 63 -1.21 -5.99 11.18
N LEU A 64 -0.77 -5.26 10.17
CA LEU A 64 0.65 -4.93 9.98
C LEU A 64 1.15 -4.00 11.09
N LEU A 65 0.33 -3.07 11.55
CA LEU A 65 0.70 -2.11 12.60
C LEU A 65 1.00 -2.78 13.95
N LYS A 66 0.51 -3.97 14.18
CA LYS A 66 0.77 -4.72 15.42
C LYS A 66 2.18 -5.29 15.48
N GLY A 67 2.93 -5.25 14.39
CA GLY A 67 4.31 -5.74 14.34
C GLY A 67 5.34 -4.64 14.54
N GLN A 68 6.58 -4.97 14.16
CA GLN A 68 7.73 -4.06 14.27
C GLN A 68 8.34 -3.76 12.90
N GLN A 69 7.89 -4.45 11.85
CA GLN A 69 8.44 -4.35 10.51
C GLN A 69 8.11 -3.00 9.84
N PRO A 70 8.91 -2.61 8.83
CA PRO A 70 8.66 -1.35 8.11
C PRO A 70 7.36 -1.39 7.29
N ILE A 71 6.70 -0.23 7.20
CA ILE A 71 5.47 -0.06 6.42
C ILE A 71 5.62 1.21 5.60
N ILE A 72 5.21 1.17 4.33
CA ILE A 72 5.19 2.35 3.46
C ILE A 72 3.76 2.58 2.98
N ILE A 73 3.24 3.78 3.23
CA ILE A 73 1.92 4.20 2.76
C ILE A 73 2.10 5.12 1.57
N ALA A 74 1.47 4.79 0.44
CA ALA A 74 1.46 5.64 -0.74
C ALA A 74 0.08 6.30 -0.88
N LEU A 75 0.04 7.62 -0.88
CA LEU A 75 -1.20 8.38 -0.90
C LEU A 75 -1.65 8.67 -2.33
N ALA A 76 -2.96 8.71 -2.54
CA ALA A 76 -3.59 9.15 -3.79
C ALA A 76 -4.01 10.64 -3.70
N ARG A 77 -3.32 11.38 -2.85
CA ARG A 77 -3.51 12.81 -2.62
C ARG A 77 -2.22 13.38 -2.04
N GLY A 78 -2.13 14.69 -1.91
CA GLY A 78 -1.03 15.31 -1.19
C GLY A 78 -1.04 14.96 0.30
N LEU A 79 0.06 15.24 0.99
CA LEU A 79 0.16 14.97 2.42
C LEU A 79 -0.94 15.69 3.19
N LYS A 80 -1.48 14.99 4.19
CA LYS A 80 -2.46 15.57 5.12
C LYS A 80 -1.74 16.42 6.16
N GLN A 81 -2.41 17.48 6.58
CA GLN A 81 -1.90 18.36 7.63
C GLN A 81 -1.83 17.64 8.99
N HIS A 82 -2.79 16.77 9.25
CA HIS A 82 -2.87 16.02 10.51
C HIS A 82 -2.91 14.52 10.22
N LEU A 83 -2.15 13.76 11.00
CA LEU A 83 -2.12 12.31 10.94
C LEU A 83 -2.83 11.73 12.15
N GLU A 84 -3.35 10.52 11.99
CA GLU A 84 -3.92 9.76 13.09
C GLU A 84 -2.83 9.47 14.13
N PRO A 85 -3.16 9.55 15.43
CA PRO A 85 -2.15 9.31 16.50
C PRO A 85 -1.43 7.97 16.37
N GLU A 86 -2.13 6.95 15.91
CA GLU A 86 -1.59 5.62 15.68
C GLU A 86 -0.45 5.64 14.66
N LEU A 87 -0.60 6.40 13.57
CA LEU A 87 0.44 6.54 12.55
C LEU A 87 1.59 7.41 13.03
N GLU A 88 1.30 8.48 13.76
CA GLU A 88 2.34 9.33 14.34
C GLU A 88 3.26 8.54 15.26
N ALA A 89 2.71 7.64 16.06
CA ALA A 89 3.50 6.79 16.94
C ALA A 89 4.50 5.94 16.15
N GLU A 90 4.07 5.38 15.02
CA GLU A 90 4.92 4.54 14.19
C GLU A 90 5.94 5.36 13.40
N LEU A 91 5.61 6.59 13.02
CA LEU A 91 6.57 7.53 12.42
C LEU A 91 7.71 7.82 13.39
N LYS A 92 7.39 8.06 14.65
CA LYS A 92 8.40 8.33 15.69
C LYS A 92 9.33 7.15 15.93
N LYS A 93 8.84 5.92 15.74
CA LYS A 93 9.67 4.71 15.85
C LYS A 93 10.56 4.49 14.63
N GLY A 94 10.37 5.25 13.56
CA GLY A 94 11.17 5.13 12.34
C GLY A 94 10.79 3.96 11.43
N ARG A 95 9.66 3.29 11.68
CA ARG A 95 9.22 2.16 10.89
C ARG A 95 8.14 2.48 9.86
N LEU A 96 7.68 3.72 9.80
CA LEU A 96 6.66 4.15 8.85
C LEU A 96 7.19 5.24 7.94
N LEU A 97 6.89 5.11 6.66
CA LEU A 97 7.14 6.13 5.65
C LEU A 97 5.84 6.37 4.90
N ILE A 98 5.46 7.64 4.75
CA ILE A 98 4.31 8.05 3.93
C ILE A 98 4.86 8.81 2.75
N ILE A 99 4.51 8.39 1.54
CA ILE A 99 4.96 9.01 0.30
C ILE A 99 3.76 9.42 -0.54
N THR A 100 3.95 10.39 -1.40
CA THR A 100 2.91 10.81 -2.35
C THR A 100 3.53 11.37 -3.63
N PRO A 101 2.93 11.07 -4.81
CA PRO A 101 3.29 11.72 -6.06
C PRO A 101 2.56 13.05 -6.28
N PHE A 102 1.84 13.56 -5.27
CA PHE A 102 1.02 14.76 -5.38
C PHE A 102 1.45 15.86 -4.43
N GLU A 103 1.26 17.11 -4.87
CA GLU A 103 1.49 18.26 -4.02
C GLU A 103 0.36 18.45 -3.02
N LYS A 104 0.62 19.22 -1.96
CA LYS A 104 -0.32 19.41 -0.83
C LYS A 104 -1.68 19.94 -1.23
N HIS A 105 -1.77 20.71 -2.33
CA HIS A 105 -3.06 21.24 -2.78
C HIS A 105 -3.98 20.18 -3.38
N VAL A 106 -3.46 19.01 -3.74
CA VAL A 106 -4.27 17.90 -4.25
C VAL A 106 -4.88 17.18 -3.05
N LYS A 107 -6.10 17.57 -2.69
CA LYS A 107 -6.77 17.06 -1.48
C LYS A 107 -7.80 15.98 -1.76
N ARG A 108 -8.23 15.85 -3.01
CA ARG A 108 -9.29 14.93 -3.38
C ARG A 108 -8.73 13.65 -4.01
N ILE A 109 -9.18 12.51 -3.49
CA ILE A 109 -8.85 11.21 -4.06
C ILE A 109 -9.86 10.89 -5.15
N THR A 110 -9.37 10.58 -6.36
CA THR A 110 -10.17 10.21 -7.52
C THR A 110 -9.69 8.89 -8.08
N ALA A 111 -10.43 8.32 -9.03
CA ALA A 111 -9.97 7.12 -9.73
C ALA A 111 -8.63 7.38 -10.45
N GLU A 112 -8.46 8.59 -10.99
CA GLU A 112 -7.21 8.98 -11.66
C GLU A 112 -6.04 9.07 -10.69
N THR A 113 -6.21 9.75 -9.54
CA THR A 113 -5.13 9.85 -8.57
C THR A 113 -4.79 8.50 -7.93
N ALA A 114 -5.80 7.65 -7.74
CA ALA A 114 -5.57 6.29 -7.25
C ALA A 114 -4.76 5.45 -8.26
N ASP A 115 -5.04 5.59 -9.55
CA ASP A 115 -4.28 4.89 -10.60
C ASP A 115 -2.82 5.35 -10.61
N ILE A 116 -2.59 6.66 -10.54
CA ILE A 116 -1.23 7.21 -10.48
C ILE A 116 -0.48 6.68 -9.25
N ARG A 117 -1.12 6.68 -8.07
CA ARG A 117 -0.55 6.13 -6.85
C ARG A 117 -0.21 4.66 -7.00
N ASN A 118 -1.09 3.87 -7.60
CA ASN A 118 -0.87 2.44 -7.79
C ASN A 118 0.32 2.19 -8.73
N ARG A 119 0.47 2.98 -9.78
CA ARG A 119 1.63 2.89 -10.68
C ARG A 119 2.92 3.19 -9.95
N LEU A 120 2.93 4.19 -9.09
CA LEU A 120 4.11 4.51 -8.27
C LEU A 120 4.47 3.31 -7.37
N MET A 121 3.49 2.71 -6.73
CA MET A 121 3.74 1.53 -5.88
C MET A 121 4.34 0.37 -6.65
N ILE A 122 3.82 0.09 -7.84
CA ILE A 122 4.32 -0.97 -8.70
C ILE A 122 5.75 -0.69 -9.13
N ASP A 123 6.08 0.56 -9.46
CA ASP A 123 7.43 0.95 -9.82
C ASP A 123 8.42 0.75 -8.67
N LEU A 124 8.01 1.08 -7.45
CA LEU A 124 8.89 1.04 -6.29
C LEU A 124 9.05 -0.37 -5.70
N ALA A 125 8.05 -1.23 -5.82
CA ALA A 125 8.06 -2.55 -5.21
C ALA A 125 8.85 -3.56 -6.04
N GLU A 126 9.50 -4.49 -5.39
CA GLU A 126 10.20 -5.60 -6.05
C GLU A 126 9.22 -6.66 -6.55
N ASN A 127 8.13 -6.86 -5.84
CA ASN A 127 7.08 -7.79 -6.25
C ASN A 127 5.70 -7.29 -5.79
N ILE A 128 4.66 -7.99 -6.24
CA ILE A 128 3.27 -7.58 -6.01
C ILE A 128 2.50 -8.75 -5.40
N THR A 129 1.69 -8.47 -4.39
CA THR A 129 0.68 -9.42 -3.90
C THR A 129 -0.69 -8.80 -4.14
N ALA A 130 -1.54 -9.51 -4.87
CA ALA A 130 -2.91 -9.10 -5.12
C ALA A 130 -3.86 -9.90 -4.23
N GLY A 131 -4.65 -9.21 -3.43
CA GLY A 131 -5.66 -9.86 -2.60
C GLY A 131 -6.73 -10.51 -3.45
N PHE A 132 -7.28 -9.75 -4.37
CA PHE A 132 -8.24 -10.22 -5.35
C PHE A 132 -8.24 -9.29 -6.56
N ILE A 133 -8.38 -9.85 -7.75
CA ILE A 133 -8.39 -9.08 -9.00
C ILE A 133 -9.73 -9.33 -9.70
N SER A 134 -10.60 -8.32 -9.73
CA SER A 134 -11.87 -8.40 -10.45
C SER A 134 -11.62 -8.43 -11.97
N LYS A 135 -12.32 -9.31 -12.66
CA LYS A 135 -12.24 -9.38 -14.13
C LYS A 135 -12.69 -8.07 -14.76
N GLU A 136 -11.94 -7.61 -15.76
CA GLU A 136 -12.21 -6.39 -16.53
C GLU A 136 -12.19 -5.10 -15.69
N GLY A 137 -11.66 -5.18 -14.46
CA GLY A 137 -11.52 -4.02 -13.60
C GLY A 137 -10.22 -3.26 -13.85
N ASN A 138 -10.10 -2.12 -13.19
CA ASN A 138 -8.90 -1.26 -13.31
C ASN A 138 -7.64 -1.96 -12.85
N LEU A 139 -7.71 -2.74 -11.78
CA LEU A 139 -6.55 -3.43 -11.25
C LEU A 139 -6.02 -4.47 -12.23
N GLU A 140 -6.90 -5.23 -12.88
CA GLU A 140 -6.48 -6.21 -13.87
C GLU A 140 -5.72 -5.54 -15.02
N LYS A 141 -6.25 -4.42 -15.52
CA LYS A 141 -5.59 -3.64 -16.58
C LYS A 141 -4.23 -3.15 -16.15
N LEU A 142 -4.15 -2.61 -14.97
CA LEU A 142 -2.90 -2.06 -14.42
C LEU A 142 -1.84 -3.14 -14.28
N LEU A 143 -2.20 -4.29 -13.71
CA LEU A 143 -1.28 -5.39 -13.49
C LEU A 143 -0.84 -6.05 -14.80
N SER A 144 -1.70 -6.05 -15.83
CA SER A 144 -1.34 -6.60 -17.15
C SER A 144 -0.21 -5.82 -17.83
N GLN A 145 0.01 -4.57 -17.41
CA GLN A 145 1.08 -3.71 -17.94
C GLN A 145 2.40 -3.89 -17.20
N SER A 146 2.42 -4.63 -16.11
CA SER A 146 3.61 -4.86 -15.31
C SER A 146 4.24 -6.22 -15.63
N ASN A 147 5.57 -6.27 -15.60
CA ASN A 147 6.32 -7.52 -15.74
C ASN A 147 6.88 -8.02 -14.41
N LYS A 148 6.47 -7.42 -13.30
CA LYS A 148 6.88 -7.87 -11.96
C LYS A 148 6.10 -9.11 -11.56
N ASP A 149 6.70 -9.92 -10.69
CA ASP A 149 6.07 -11.12 -10.16
C ASP A 149 4.84 -10.76 -9.34
N ILE A 150 3.74 -11.45 -9.61
CA ILE A 150 2.47 -11.23 -8.94
C ILE A 150 2.04 -12.52 -8.25
N ILE A 151 1.83 -12.44 -6.94
CA ILE A 151 1.25 -13.52 -6.15
C ILE A 151 -0.21 -13.17 -5.92
N LYS A 152 -1.10 -14.09 -6.24
CA LYS A 152 -2.55 -13.91 -6.04
C LYS A 152 -2.99 -14.67 -4.81
N ILE A 153 -3.63 -13.98 -3.86
CA ILE A 153 -4.19 -14.62 -2.67
C ILE A 153 -5.50 -15.32 -3.03
N GLY A 154 -6.30 -14.68 -3.85
CA GLY A 154 -7.56 -15.23 -4.29
C GLY A 154 -7.71 -15.42 -5.79
#